data_175f286c7969c55b6ea8ebcf08cc1a70
#
_entry.id   175f286c7969c55b6ea8ebcf08cc1a70
#
_cell.length_a   1.000
_cell.length_b   1.000
_cell.length_c   1.000
_cell.angle_alpha   90.00
_cell.angle_beta   90.00
_cell.angle_gamma   90.00
#
_symmetry.space_group_name_H-M   'P 1'
#
loop_
_entity.id
_entity.type
_entity.pdbx_description
1 polymer ?
#
loop_
_entity_poly.entity_id
_entity_poly.type
_entity_poly.pdbx_seq_one_letter_code
_entity_poly.pdbx_strand_id
1 'polypeptide(L)'
;MKNNKKPQIRFKGFNDDWEQRKLSEISDVRDGTHDSPSYLSNGHPFVTSKNVKDGYINYDDIQYISDEDFETINKRSKVDVNDILMGMIGTIGNLALIRTEPDFAIKNVALIKDTKQVSYMYLYHYLQSSSTERQLLSGLDGGTQKFVSLKNIRELNIMVPSKAEQLKVGNFIESLNHLITLHQRKLEKLKYIKKSMLENMFV
;
A
#
# COMPACT_ATOMS: atom_id res chain seq x y z
N MET A 1 25.51 -14.63 0.98
CA MET A 1 25.28 -13.19 0.69
C MET A 1 25.61 -12.41 1.94
N LYS A 2 26.43 -11.35 1.86
CA LYS A 2 26.71 -10.49 3.02
C LYS A 2 25.40 -9.82 3.44
N ASN A 3 24.95 -10.10 4.67
CA ASN A 3 23.81 -9.42 5.29
C ASN A 3 24.19 -7.94 5.49
N ASN A 4 23.92 -7.11 4.49
CA ASN A 4 24.26 -5.71 4.52
C ASN A 4 23.20 -5.00 5.38
N LYS A 5 23.46 -4.86 6.68
CA LYS A 5 22.56 -4.22 7.67
C LYS A 5 22.54 -2.70 7.53
N LYS A 6 23.23 -2.13 6.54
CA LYS A 6 23.27 -0.68 6.29
C LYS A 6 22.88 -0.40 4.85
N PRO A 7 22.02 0.60 4.60
CA PRO A 7 21.71 1.02 3.24
C PRO A 7 22.91 1.69 2.57
N GLN A 8 22.97 1.66 1.23
CA GLN A 8 24.03 2.33 0.47
C GLN A 8 23.92 3.87 0.54
N ILE A 9 22.69 4.37 0.59
CA ILE A 9 22.40 5.81 0.73
C ILE A 9 21.76 6.02 2.09
N ARG A 10 22.29 6.97 2.86
CA ARG A 10 21.85 7.22 4.23
C ARG A 10 21.99 8.70 4.59
N PHE A 11 21.12 9.20 5.42
CA PHE A 11 21.26 10.54 5.98
C PHE A 11 22.48 10.62 6.92
N LYS A 12 23.20 11.75 6.85
CA LYS A 12 24.31 12.02 7.78
C LYS A 12 23.81 12.00 9.23
N GLY A 13 24.58 11.36 10.09
CA GLY A 13 24.32 11.26 11.54
C GLY A 13 23.71 9.93 11.97
N PHE A 14 23.28 9.06 11.05
CA PHE A 14 22.80 7.71 11.36
C PHE A 14 23.87 6.68 11.00
N ASN A 15 24.37 5.93 12.00
CA ASN A 15 25.49 4.99 11.83
C ASN A 15 25.15 3.58 12.30
N ASP A 16 24.09 3.40 13.11
CA ASP A 16 23.73 2.11 13.70
C ASP A 16 23.22 1.15 12.62
N ASP A 17 23.41 -0.14 12.83
CA ASP A 17 22.86 -1.17 11.95
C ASP A 17 21.34 -1.16 12.01
N TRP A 18 20.71 -1.43 10.88
CA TRP A 18 19.27 -1.68 10.83
C TRP A 18 18.96 -3.08 11.35
N GLU A 19 17.91 -3.21 12.14
CA GLU A 19 17.45 -4.50 12.66
C GLU A 19 16.56 -5.19 11.63
N GLN A 20 16.81 -6.46 11.33
CA GLN A 20 15.90 -7.26 10.50
C GLN A 20 14.80 -7.84 11.38
N ARG A 21 13.55 -7.54 11.05
CA ARG A 21 12.33 -8.03 11.73
C ARG A 21 11.37 -8.62 10.72
N LYS A 22 10.56 -9.58 11.13
CA LYS A 22 9.42 -10.03 10.32
C LYS A 22 8.30 -8.99 10.38
N LEU A 23 7.52 -8.87 9.30
CA LEU A 23 6.39 -7.94 9.27
C LEU A 23 5.40 -8.24 10.40
N SER A 24 5.15 -9.51 10.70
CA SER A 24 4.29 -9.94 11.81
C SER A 24 4.79 -9.56 13.21
N GLU A 25 6.06 -9.22 13.36
CA GLU A 25 6.64 -8.78 14.64
C GLU A 25 6.47 -7.27 14.89
N ILE A 26 6.22 -6.50 13.83
CA ILE A 26 6.16 -5.03 13.87
C ILE A 26 4.79 -4.47 13.46
N SER A 27 3.91 -5.33 12.97
CA SER A 27 2.54 -4.97 12.60
C SER A 27 1.60 -6.16 12.81
N ASP A 28 0.34 -5.88 13.04
CA ASP A 28 -0.73 -6.89 13.00
C ASP A 28 -1.20 -7.02 11.55
N VAL A 29 -0.96 -8.17 10.95
CA VAL A 29 -1.27 -8.45 9.54
C VAL A 29 -2.46 -9.39 9.48
N ARG A 30 -3.57 -8.89 8.94
CA ARG A 30 -4.84 -9.59 8.78
C ARG A 30 -5.20 -9.71 7.30
N ASP A 31 -6.18 -10.51 6.98
CA ASP A 31 -6.86 -10.52 5.68
C ASP A 31 -8.30 -10.04 5.81
N GLY A 32 -8.88 -9.63 4.70
CA GLY A 32 -10.31 -9.43 4.58
C GLY A 32 -11.07 -10.75 4.60
N THR A 33 -12.39 -10.67 4.48
CA THR A 33 -13.20 -11.89 4.32
C THR A 33 -12.84 -12.63 3.04
N HIS A 34 -13.11 -13.96 3.03
CA HIS A 34 -13.08 -14.78 1.82
C HIS A 34 -14.50 -15.03 1.28
N ASP A 35 -15.50 -14.74 2.09
CA ASP A 35 -16.92 -14.93 1.73
C ASP A 35 -17.34 -13.90 0.66
N SER A 36 -18.37 -14.27 -0.07
CA SER A 36 -19.01 -13.40 -1.06
C SER A 36 -20.42 -13.08 -0.57
N PRO A 37 -20.62 -11.97 0.14
CA PRO A 37 -21.96 -11.52 0.50
C PRO A 37 -22.78 -11.18 -0.74
N SER A 38 -24.07 -10.98 -0.57
CA SER A 38 -24.92 -10.47 -1.65
C SER A 38 -24.55 -9.06 -2.03
N TYR A 39 -24.26 -8.83 -3.31
CA TYR A 39 -23.93 -7.48 -3.79
C TYR A 39 -25.18 -6.65 -4.03
N LEU A 40 -25.11 -5.40 -3.65
CA LEU A 40 -26.17 -4.41 -3.76
C LEU A 40 -25.81 -3.35 -4.82
N SER A 41 -26.82 -2.61 -5.27
CA SER A 41 -26.61 -1.45 -6.14
C SER A 41 -26.10 -0.23 -5.37
N ASN A 42 -26.25 -0.20 -4.03
CA ASN A 42 -25.83 0.86 -3.14
C ASN A 42 -25.55 0.27 -1.74
N GLY A 43 -24.70 0.90 -0.95
CA GLY A 43 -24.28 0.46 0.38
C GLY A 43 -22.82 0.80 0.65
N HIS A 44 -22.15 -0.01 1.50
CA HIS A 44 -20.74 0.15 1.77
C HIS A 44 -19.87 -0.44 0.67
N PRO A 45 -18.84 0.27 0.18
CA PRO A 45 -17.92 -0.25 -0.81
C PRO A 45 -17.21 -1.53 -0.33
N PHE A 46 -17.03 -2.50 -1.24
CA PHE A 46 -16.37 -3.76 -0.95
C PHE A 46 -15.06 -3.87 -1.72
N VAL A 47 -13.98 -3.48 -1.08
CA VAL A 47 -12.65 -3.38 -1.67
C VAL A 47 -12.00 -4.78 -1.77
N THR A 48 -11.58 -5.11 -2.97
CA THR A 48 -10.87 -6.37 -3.28
C THR A 48 -9.46 -6.08 -3.77
N SER A 49 -8.62 -7.11 -3.94
CA SER A 49 -7.27 -6.93 -4.50
C SER A 49 -7.27 -6.15 -5.81
N LYS A 50 -8.27 -6.32 -6.69
CA LYS A 50 -8.35 -5.58 -7.97
C LYS A 50 -8.50 -4.07 -7.80
N ASN A 51 -9.05 -3.63 -6.67
CA ASN A 51 -9.26 -2.23 -6.36
C ASN A 51 -8.01 -1.56 -5.77
N VAL A 52 -7.09 -2.36 -5.17
CA VAL A 52 -5.82 -1.85 -4.65
C VAL A 52 -4.88 -1.58 -5.82
N LYS A 53 -4.59 -0.31 -6.04
CA LYS A 53 -3.65 0.16 -7.05
C LYS A 53 -2.40 0.70 -6.38
N ASP A 54 -1.41 1.05 -7.18
CA ASP A 54 -0.18 1.63 -6.64
C ASP A 54 -0.45 3.04 -6.07
N GLY A 55 -0.55 3.10 -4.76
CA GLY A 55 -0.75 4.32 -3.98
C GLY A 55 -2.20 4.68 -3.63
N TYR A 56 -3.22 4.04 -4.19
CA TYR A 56 -4.62 4.41 -3.96
C TYR A 56 -5.59 3.23 -4.11
N ILE A 57 -6.84 3.43 -3.69
CA ILE A 57 -7.95 2.52 -3.95
C ILE A 57 -8.73 3.04 -5.15
N ASN A 58 -8.88 2.22 -6.18
CA ASN A 58 -9.74 2.53 -7.32
C ASN A 58 -11.16 2.06 -7.03
N TYR A 59 -12.11 2.98 -7.05
CA TYR A 59 -13.54 2.74 -6.83
C TYR A 59 -14.32 2.47 -8.12
N ASP A 60 -13.66 2.48 -9.29
CA ASP A 60 -14.30 2.06 -10.54
C ASP A 60 -14.69 0.58 -10.43
N ASP A 61 -15.89 0.21 -10.87
CA ASP A 61 -16.42 -1.16 -10.80
C ASP A 61 -16.43 -1.78 -9.38
N ILE A 62 -16.54 -0.95 -8.33
CA ILE A 62 -16.64 -1.45 -6.96
C ILE A 62 -18.02 -2.06 -6.73
N GLN A 63 -18.05 -3.15 -5.96
CA GLN A 63 -19.28 -3.76 -5.47
C GLN A 63 -19.66 -3.15 -4.14
N TYR A 64 -20.94 -3.18 -3.80
CA TYR A 64 -21.46 -2.69 -2.52
C TYR A 64 -22.08 -3.83 -1.73
N ILE A 65 -22.03 -3.72 -0.41
CA ILE A 65 -22.56 -4.66 0.56
C ILE A 65 -23.49 -3.97 1.54
N SER A 66 -24.28 -4.76 2.27
CA SER A 66 -25.19 -4.27 3.30
C SER A 66 -24.47 -3.76 4.56
N ASP A 67 -25.15 -2.99 5.40
CA ASP A 67 -24.66 -2.55 6.70
C ASP A 67 -24.35 -3.77 7.60
N GLU A 68 -25.17 -4.83 7.56
CA GLU A 68 -24.98 -6.04 8.34
C GLU A 68 -23.69 -6.79 7.94
N ASP A 69 -23.45 -6.96 6.64
CA ASP A 69 -22.22 -7.56 6.12
C ASP A 69 -21.01 -6.70 6.45
N PHE A 70 -21.12 -5.38 6.28
CA PHE A 70 -20.07 -4.41 6.62
C PHE A 70 -19.67 -4.52 8.09
N GLU A 71 -20.64 -4.47 9.02
CA GLU A 71 -20.37 -4.62 10.44
C GLU A 71 -19.74 -5.98 10.77
N THR A 72 -20.27 -7.06 10.18
CA THR A 72 -19.79 -8.42 10.43
C THR A 72 -18.35 -8.61 9.96
N ILE A 73 -18.01 -8.14 8.76
CA ILE A 73 -16.64 -8.23 8.21
C ILE A 73 -15.69 -7.38 9.04
N ASN A 74 -16.11 -6.18 9.43
CA ASN A 74 -15.26 -5.26 10.17
C ASN A 74 -15.03 -5.63 11.64
N LYS A 75 -15.77 -6.59 12.20
CA LYS A 75 -15.40 -7.20 13.51
C LYS A 75 -13.99 -7.80 13.48
N ARG A 76 -13.56 -8.33 12.34
CA ARG A 76 -12.25 -8.97 12.16
C ARG A 76 -11.23 -8.10 11.44
N SER A 77 -11.66 -7.39 10.43
CA SER A 77 -10.77 -6.72 9.45
C SER A 77 -11.10 -5.24 9.25
N LYS A 78 -11.51 -4.56 10.33
CA LYS A 78 -11.71 -3.12 10.30
C LYS A 78 -10.42 -2.41 9.87
N VAL A 79 -10.55 -1.59 8.86
CA VAL A 79 -9.49 -0.72 8.35
C VAL A 79 -9.56 0.60 9.11
N ASP A 80 -8.40 1.16 9.47
CA ASP A 80 -8.29 2.46 10.14
C ASP A 80 -7.32 3.37 9.36
N VAL A 81 -7.32 4.66 9.70
CA VAL A 81 -6.37 5.62 9.12
C VAL A 81 -4.93 5.22 9.44
N ASN A 82 -4.03 5.35 8.48
CA ASN A 82 -2.63 4.93 8.46
C ASN A 82 -2.39 3.42 8.27
N ASP A 83 -3.44 2.61 8.18
CA ASP A 83 -3.28 1.23 7.76
C ASP A 83 -2.82 1.15 6.29
N ILE A 84 -2.19 0.04 5.94
CA ILE A 84 -1.73 -0.23 4.58
C ILE A 84 -2.50 -1.44 4.06
N LEU A 85 -3.10 -1.32 2.89
CA LEU A 85 -3.68 -2.45 2.16
C LEU A 85 -2.67 -2.97 1.12
N MET A 86 -2.58 -4.30 0.99
CA MET A 86 -1.74 -4.95 -0.03
C MET A 86 -2.57 -5.94 -0.85
N GLY A 87 -2.51 -5.82 -2.17
CA GLY A 87 -3.14 -6.76 -3.08
C GLY A 87 -2.47 -8.14 -3.00
N MET A 88 -3.29 -9.17 -2.82
CA MET A 88 -2.84 -10.56 -2.68
C MET A 88 -3.01 -11.38 -3.95
N ILE A 89 -3.94 -10.99 -4.84
CA ILE A 89 -4.32 -11.74 -6.04
C ILE A 89 -4.45 -10.77 -7.22
N GLY A 90 -3.86 -11.10 -8.35
CA GLY A 90 -3.94 -10.30 -9.59
C GLY A 90 -3.10 -9.01 -9.55
N THR A 91 -3.21 -8.21 -8.51
CA THR A 91 -2.42 -6.99 -8.26
C THR A 91 -1.44 -7.20 -7.10
N ILE A 92 -0.73 -8.32 -7.12
CA ILE A 92 0.17 -8.74 -6.03
C ILE A 92 1.21 -7.66 -5.75
N GLY A 93 1.30 -7.25 -4.47
CA GLY A 93 2.24 -6.25 -4.02
C GLY A 93 1.83 -4.79 -4.28
N ASN A 94 0.73 -4.53 -5.00
CA ASN A 94 0.16 -3.18 -5.04
C ASN A 94 -0.27 -2.76 -3.64
N LEU A 95 0.03 -1.51 -3.30
CA LEU A 95 -0.21 -0.96 -1.96
C LEU A 95 -1.12 0.25 -2.02
N ALA A 96 -1.98 0.39 -1.02
CA ALA A 96 -2.72 1.63 -0.75
C ALA A 96 -2.55 2.02 0.71
N LEU A 97 -2.10 3.25 0.96
CA LEU A 97 -2.05 3.83 2.31
C LEU A 97 -3.37 4.53 2.60
N ILE A 98 -4.02 4.19 3.71
CA ILE A 98 -5.29 4.78 4.12
C ILE A 98 -5.04 6.13 4.79
N ARG A 99 -5.41 7.21 4.11
CA ARG A 99 -5.13 8.58 4.54
C ARG A 99 -6.33 9.30 5.17
N THR A 100 -7.52 8.79 4.95
CA THR A 100 -8.79 9.34 5.46
C THR A 100 -9.61 8.24 6.08
N GLU A 101 -10.57 8.59 6.92
CA GLU A 101 -11.46 7.62 7.56
C GLU A 101 -12.15 6.74 6.50
N PRO A 102 -11.96 5.41 6.55
CA PRO A 102 -12.50 4.50 5.56
C PRO A 102 -13.94 4.12 5.89
N ASP A 103 -14.77 4.03 4.85
CA ASP A 103 -16.14 3.53 4.91
C ASP A 103 -16.30 2.35 3.93
N PHE A 104 -15.49 1.33 4.10
CA PHE A 104 -15.49 0.14 3.25
C PHE A 104 -15.05 -1.11 4.02
N ALA A 105 -15.45 -2.28 3.52
CA ALA A 105 -14.93 -3.56 3.97
C ALA A 105 -13.98 -4.17 2.92
N ILE A 106 -13.17 -5.14 3.31
CA ILE A 106 -12.12 -5.72 2.45
C ILE A 106 -12.32 -7.22 2.23
N LYS A 107 -11.97 -7.69 1.02
CA LYS A 107 -11.99 -9.10 0.63
C LYS A 107 -10.72 -9.49 -0.10
N ASN A 108 -10.07 -10.58 0.33
CA ASN A 108 -8.84 -11.09 -0.28
C ASN A 108 -7.75 -10.00 -0.44
N VAL A 109 -7.63 -9.14 0.54
CA VAL A 109 -6.65 -8.06 0.65
C VAL A 109 -5.94 -8.22 1.98
N ALA A 110 -4.62 -8.12 2.00
CA ALA A 110 -3.89 -8.06 3.25
C ALA A 110 -4.00 -6.66 3.86
N LEU A 111 -4.38 -6.63 5.13
CA LEU A 111 -4.48 -5.45 5.98
C LEU A 111 -3.28 -5.44 6.93
N ILE A 112 -2.43 -4.44 6.79
CA ILE A 112 -1.25 -4.22 7.62
C ILE A 112 -1.55 -3.04 8.54
N LYS A 113 -1.80 -3.33 9.82
CA LYS A 113 -2.25 -2.36 10.81
C LYS A 113 -1.13 -1.44 11.28
N ASP A 114 -1.45 -0.16 11.47
CA ASP A 114 -0.54 0.77 12.12
C ASP A 114 -0.51 0.54 13.64
N THR A 115 0.39 -0.30 14.10
CA THR A 115 0.59 -0.60 15.53
C THR A 115 1.47 0.41 16.27
N LYS A 116 1.96 1.46 15.61
CA LYS A 116 2.90 2.47 16.13
C LYS A 116 4.30 1.94 16.49
N GLN A 117 4.57 0.65 16.32
CA GLN A 117 5.90 0.07 16.56
C GLN A 117 6.92 0.57 15.54
N VAL A 118 6.51 0.66 14.27
CA VAL A 118 7.28 1.24 13.17
C VAL A 118 6.46 2.40 12.60
N SER A 119 7.11 3.43 12.07
CA SER A 119 6.41 4.49 11.36
C SER A 119 5.67 3.92 10.15
N TYR A 120 4.34 4.11 10.08
CA TYR A 120 3.53 3.62 8.97
C TYR A 120 4.02 4.18 7.62
N MET A 121 4.49 5.43 7.59
CA MET A 121 5.03 6.06 6.39
C MET A 121 6.33 5.37 5.93
N TYR A 122 7.24 5.07 6.88
CA TYR A 122 8.44 4.30 6.60
C TYR A 122 8.09 2.91 6.08
N LEU A 123 7.19 2.20 6.78
CA LEU A 123 6.77 0.85 6.41
C LEU A 123 6.12 0.83 5.03
N TYR A 124 5.23 1.78 4.73
CA TYR A 124 4.60 1.92 3.43
C TYR A 124 5.63 2.04 2.30
N HIS A 125 6.62 2.93 2.45
CA HIS A 125 7.67 3.08 1.44
C HIS A 125 8.64 1.89 1.38
N TYR A 126 8.92 1.27 2.52
CA TYR A 126 9.73 0.05 2.54
C TYR A 126 9.05 -1.09 1.75
N LEU A 127 7.76 -1.27 1.93
CA LEU A 127 6.97 -2.27 1.22
C LEU A 127 6.93 -2.05 -0.31
N GLN A 128 7.18 -0.85 -0.80
CA GLN A 128 7.34 -0.53 -2.24
C GLN A 128 8.75 -0.86 -2.78
N SER A 129 9.67 -1.27 -1.93
CA SER A 129 11.05 -1.51 -2.34
C SER A 129 11.21 -2.80 -3.16
N SER A 130 12.24 -2.82 -4.02
CA SER A 130 12.62 -4.03 -4.76
C SER A 130 13.01 -5.21 -3.84
N SER A 131 13.36 -4.95 -2.58
CA SER A 131 13.59 -6.00 -1.58
C SER A 131 12.30 -6.74 -1.23
N THR A 132 11.22 -6.00 -1.00
CA THR A 132 9.89 -6.56 -0.74
C THR A 132 9.36 -7.27 -1.97
N GLU A 133 9.46 -6.65 -3.15
CA GLU A 133 9.04 -7.25 -4.42
C GLU A 133 9.69 -8.62 -4.64
N ARG A 134 11.01 -8.74 -4.49
CA ARG A 134 11.71 -10.03 -4.62
C ARG A 134 11.22 -11.08 -3.62
N GLN A 135 10.93 -10.69 -2.39
CA GLN A 135 10.40 -11.61 -1.38
C GLN A 135 8.98 -12.08 -1.75
N LEU A 136 8.11 -11.18 -2.21
CA LEU A 136 6.77 -11.53 -2.67
C LEU A 136 6.83 -12.47 -3.88
N LEU A 137 7.66 -12.18 -4.88
CA LEU A 137 7.83 -13.02 -6.07
C LEU A 137 8.37 -14.42 -5.74
N SER A 138 9.25 -14.54 -4.75
CA SER A 138 9.78 -15.84 -4.31
C SER A 138 8.77 -16.66 -3.49
N GLY A 139 7.76 -16.00 -2.92
CA GLY A 139 6.70 -16.62 -2.12
C GLY A 139 5.35 -16.75 -2.86
N LEU A 140 5.36 -16.70 -4.20
CA LEU A 140 4.15 -16.87 -4.97
C LEU A 140 3.64 -18.30 -4.94
N ASP A 141 2.36 -18.44 -4.64
CA ASP A 141 1.61 -19.69 -4.70
C ASP A 141 0.69 -19.72 -5.94
N GLY A 142 0.08 -20.88 -6.21
CA GLY A 142 -0.90 -21.08 -7.26
C GLY A 142 -0.32 -21.45 -8.64
N GLY A 143 -1.16 -22.05 -9.45
CA GLY A 143 -0.85 -22.48 -10.82
C GLY A 143 -1.09 -21.37 -11.85
N THR A 144 -2.25 -21.41 -12.51
CA THR A 144 -2.63 -20.45 -13.54
C THR A 144 -2.83 -19.04 -12.98
N GLN A 145 -3.45 -18.92 -11.80
CA GLN A 145 -3.60 -17.64 -11.10
C GLN A 145 -2.64 -17.59 -9.91
N LYS A 146 -1.66 -16.72 -10.01
CA LYS A 146 -0.70 -16.48 -8.92
C LYS A 146 -1.34 -15.65 -7.81
N PHE A 147 -0.98 -15.98 -6.58
CA PHE A 147 -1.33 -15.23 -5.39
C PHE A 147 -0.21 -15.28 -4.35
N VAL A 148 -0.23 -14.38 -3.40
CA VAL A 148 0.62 -14.42 -2.21
C VAL A 148 -0.25 -14.71 -0.98
N SER A 149 0.16 -15.71 -0.19
CA SER A 149 -0.57 -16.07 1.03
C SER A 149 -0.34 -15.05 2.14
N LEU A 150 -1.30 -14.92 3.05
CA LEU A 150 -1.15 -14.09 4.24
C LEU A 150 0.08 -14.50 5.08
N LYS A 151 0.39 -15.81 5.12
CA LYS A 151 1.58 -16.34 5.77
C LYS A 151 2.85 -15.74 5.18
N ASN A 152 2.97 -15.73 3.85
CA ASN A 152 4.15 -15.20 3.17
C ASN A 152 4.29 -13.69 3.37
N ILE A 153 3.18 -12.94 3.44
CA ILE A 153 3.21 -11.50 3.78
C ILE A 153 3.69 -11.29 5.22
N ARG A 154 3.20 -12.07 6.19
CA ARG A 154 3.64 -12.01 7.60
C ARG A 154 5.13 -12.29 7.77
N GLU A 155 5.70 -13.16 6.94
CA GLU A 155 7.12 -13.57 6.96
C GLU A 155 8.05 -12.60 6.21
N LEU A 156 7.55 -11.53 5.60
CA LEU A 156 8.39 -10.53 4.93
C LEU A 156 9.43 -9.96 5.91
N ASN A 157 10.67 -9.98 5.50
CA ASN A 157 11.78 -9.41 6.26
C ASN A 157 11.86 -7.90 6.00
N ILE A 158 11.69 -7.13 7.05
CA ILE A 158 11.72 -5.67 7.05
C ILE A 158 12.98 -5.23 7.79
N MET A 159 13.79 -4.39 7.17
CA MET A 159 14.92 -3.74 7.82
C MET A 159 14.43 -2.49 8.55
N VAL A 160 14.61 -2.44 9.85
CA VAL A 160 14.03 -1.41 10.73
C VAL A 160 15.15 -0.57 11.35
N PRO A 161 15.30 0.71 10.98
CA PRO A 161 16.23 1.64 11.62
C PRO A 161 15.67 2.20 12.92
N SER A 162 16.44 3.08 13.56
CA SER A 162 15.96 3.87 14.69
C SER A 162 14.71 4.68 14.33
N LYS A 163 13.85 4.96 15.32
CA LYS A 163 12.59 5.71 15.10
C LYS A 163 12.83 7.07 14.43
N ALA A 164 13.89 7.76 14.82
CA ALA A 164 14.28 9.04 14.23
C ALA A 164 14.62 8.90 12.73
N GLU A 165 15.34 7.84 12.36
CA GLU A 165 15.68 7.58 10.98
C GLU A 165 14.47 7.14 10.15
N GLN A 166 13.57 6.30 10.71
CA GLN A 166 12.31 5.94 10.06
C GLN A 166 11.51 7.18 9.64
N LEU A 167 11.33 8.12 10.58
CA LEU A 167 10.61 9.37 10.32
C LEU A 167 11.29 10.19 9.23
N LYS A 168 12.62 10.29 9.27
CA LYS A 168 13.38 11.07 8.29
C LYS A 168 13.30 10.46 6.89
N VAL A 169 13.44 9.14 6.77
CA VAL A 169 13.33 8.41 5.51
C VAL A 169 11.91 8.50 4.95
N GLY A 170 10.91 8.20 5.77
CA GLY A 170 9.50 8.25 5.36
C GLY A 170 9.09 9.63 4.85
N ASN A 171 9.38 10.68 5.61
CA ASN A 171 9.05 12.06 5.24
C ASN A 171 9.80 12.52 3.99
N PHE A 172 11.05 12.11 3.81
CA PHE A 172 11.81 12.45 2.62
C PHE A 172 11.21 11.84 1.35
N ILE A 173 10.88 10.54 1.37
CA ILE A 173 10.27 9.88 0.21
C ILE A 173 8.89 10.45 -0.07
N GLU A 174 8.08 10.73 0.97
CA GLU A 174 6.77 11.37 0.80
C GLU A 174 6.89 12.77 0.17
N SER A 175 7.91 13.54 0.57
CA SER A 175 8.19 14.84 -0.04
C SER A 175 8.55 14.72 -1.53
N LEU A 176 9.31 13.68 -1.91
CA LEU A 176 9.60 13.40 -3.32
C LEU A 176 8.33 13.03 -4.09
N ASN A 177 7.45 12.19 -3.54
CA ASN A 177 6.17 11.84 -4.16
C ASN A 177 5.29 13.09 -4.37
N HIS A 178 5.26 13.98 -3.37
CA HIS A 178 4.54 15.25 -3.51
C HIS A 178 5.10 16.12 -4.63
N LEU A 179 6.41 16.26 -4.72
CA LEU A 179 7.07 17.02 -5.81
C LEU A 179 6.79 16.39 -7.17
N ILE A 180 6.88 15.07 -7.30
CA ILE A 180 6.53 14.35 -8.54
C ILE A 180 5.11 14.69 -8.97
N THR A 181 4.15 14.59 -8.05
CA THR A 181 2.73 14.88 -8.32
C THR A 181 2.53 16.34 -8.78
N LEU A 182 3.19 17.31 -8.12
CA LEU A 182 3.10 18.72 -8.51
C LEU A 182 3.66 18.95 -9.91
N HIS A 183 4.80 18.34 -10.24
CA HIS A 183 5.40 18.48 -11.57
C HIS A 183 4.58 17.82 -12.66
N GLN A 184 3.96 16.66 -12.38
CA GLN A 184 3.03 16.00 -13.31
C GLN A 184 1.82 16.90 -13.61
N ARG A 185 1.18 17.46 -12.59
CA ARG A 185 0.05 18.41 -12.76
C ARG A 185 0.47 19.64 -13.58
N LYS A 186 1.66 20.19 -13.33
CA LYS A 186 2.19 21.30 -14.09
C LYS A 186 2.42 20.93 -15.56
N LEU A 187 2.97 19.75 -15.80
CA LEU A 187 3.18 19.23 -17.16
C LEU A 187 1.86 19.09 -17.92
N GLU A 188 0.84 18.50 -17.30
CA GLU A 188 -0.49 18.35 -17.94
C GLU A 188 -1.12 19.72 -18.25
N LYS A 189 -1.01 20.67 -17.33
CA LYS A 189 -1.49 22.04 -17.58
C LYS A 189 -0.77 22.71 -18.77
N LEU A 190 0.56 22.53 -18.88
CA LEU A 190 1.33 23.08 -20.00
C LEU A 190 0.96 22.39 -21.33
N LYS A 191 0.74 21.08 -21.33
CA LYS A 191 0.25 20.35 -22.51
C LYS A 191 -1.12 20.87 -22.95
N TYR A 192 -2.05 21.09 -22.02
CA TYR A 192 -3.36 21.67 -22.30
C TYR A 192 -3.24 23.07 -22.94
N ILE A 193 -2.42 23.96 -22.33
CA ILE A 193 -2.18 25.31 -22.87
C ILE A 193 -1.60 25.23 -24.27
N LYS A 194 -0.56 24.39 -24.49
CA LYS A 194 0.03 24.18 -25.81
C LYS A 194 -1.03 23.74 -26.83
N LYS A 195 -1.86 22.77 -26.49
CA LYS A 195 -2.96 22.28 -27.36
C LYS A 195 -3.91 23.43 -27.71
N SER A 196 -4.38 24.17 -26.72
CA SER A 196 -5.28 25.30 -26.92
C SER A 196 -4.66 26.38 -27.84
N MET A 197 -3.36 26.68 -27.66
CA MET A 197 -2.67 27.64 -28.53
C MET A 197 -2.58 27.14 -29.96
N LEU A 198 -2.27 25.85 -30.19
CA LEU A 198 -2.22 25.26 -31.53
C LEU A 198 -3.60 25.29 -32.24
N GLU A 199 -4.69 25.13 -31.49
CA GLU A 199 -6.04 25.18 -32.00
C GLU A 199 -6.54 26.59 -32.33
N ASN A 200 -6.00 27.63 -31.64
CA ASN A 200 -6.53 28.99 -31.74
C ASN A 200 -5.55 30.01 -32.38
N MET A 201 -4.29 29.64 -32.61
CA MET A 201 -3.30 30.52 -33.25
C MET A 201 -3.08 30.23 -34.75
N PHE A 202 -3.55 29.10 -35.21
CA PHE A 202 -3.48 28.69 -36.62
C PHE A 202 -4.90 28.56 -37.21
N VAL A 203 -5.14 29.26 -38.30
CA VAL A 203 -6.44 29.28 -39.02
C VAL A 203 -6.44 28.17 -40.06
#